data_a229684e07e8ac43d0ce5526a5b88415
#
_entry.id   a229684e07e8ac43d0ce5526a5b88415
#
_cell.length_a   1.000
_cell.length_b   1.000
_cell.length_c   1.000
_cell.angle_alpha   90.00
_cell.angle_beta   90.00
_cell.angle_gamma   90.00
#
_symmetry.space_group_name_H-M   'P 1'
#
loop_
_entity.id
_entity.type
_entity.pdbx_description
1 polymer ?
#
loop_
_entity_poly.entity_id
_entity_poly.type
_entity_poly.pdbx_seq_one_letter_code
_entity_poly.pdbx_strand_id
1 'polypeptide(L)'
;MKVSLRRIAVLALVAACVAALAAAVAAARTTRSSADIRNGGTLTIGLAEEPDALDPTLARTFVGRIVFLAMCEKLYDLDSHLNIVPQLATALPQVSKDKLTYTIKVRKGVKFNDGTAFNAAAVKTTLERDLTLKGSVRASEISPIKSVDAPNATTVVLHLSSPYSPLTAQLADRAGMVLSPKALAAGGTFAQNPVCVGPFMYKDRVAGDHITLVKSPYYYDKAKVHLASIVYRIMTDPSSRTQALRAGDIQVEDRIQSTDVPTLQKDSTVTVKKAITIGYQGLTINIGNKNGLLKPYSNVGTDIARSQYIRTAFDAALDRTTINKVVFGGLNQPDCYPIAPVSPWYKPTTKGLACDLHANVNLAKQLVKASGIANPSVSLMLGGTDPVNARLGQVIQSMENAVGIKVSVTPTQFTTALNRADAGTFDAFAVGWSGRVDPDGNIYGFVATPGTLNDSGFTNSKLDYILNGARKSLSTKSRTTLYRAAMQIIHRQRPLIYLYHPVNYYGVTKKVDGVQIYGDGLIRVNAAGYTK
;
A
#
# COMPACT_ATOMS: atom_id res chain seq x y z
N MET A 1 18.25 -17.94 -64.43
CA MET A 1 19.00 -17.39 -63.28
C MET A 1 19.32 -18.50 -62.29
N LYS A 2 20.55 -19.06 -62.33
CA LYS A 2 20.98 -20.15 -61.43
C LYS A 2 21.63 -19.51 -60.19
N VAL A 3 20.88 -19.48 -59.07
CA VAL A 3 21.47 -19.12 -57.78
C VAL A 3 22.33 -20.29 -57.32
N SER A 4 23.65 -20.05 -57.15
CA SER A 4 24.62 -21.13 -56.87
C SER A 4 24.37 -21.73 -55.49
N LEU A 5 24.32 -23.07 -55.43
CA LEU A 5 24.18 -23.87 -54.18
C LEU A 5 25.14 -23.43 -53.03
N ARG A 6 26.33 -22.85 -53.40
CA ARG A 6 27.30 -22.32 -52.42
C ARG A 6 26.75 -21.10 -51.61
N ARG A 7 25.90 -20.25 -52.21
CA ARG A 7 25.33 -19.08 -51.47
C ARG A 7 24.23 -19.53 -50.49
N ILE A 8 23.50 -20.60 -50.81
CA ILE A 8 22.48 -21.17 -49.92
C ILE A 8 23.15 -21.86 -48.72
N ALA A 9 24.26 -22.58 -48.93
CA ALA A 9 25.01 -23.24 -47.88
C ALA A 9 25.65 -22.25 -46.88
N VAL A 10 26.18 -21.10 -47.38
CA VAL A 10 26.75 -20.04 -46.50
C VAL A 10 25.66 -19.35 -45.70
N LEU A 11 24.51 -19.05 -46.26
CA LEU A 11 23.37 -18.45 -45.54
C LEU A 11 22.81 -19.41 -44.47
N ALA A 12 22.76 -20.72 -44.72
CA ALA A 12 22.33 -21.70 -43.74
C ALA A 12 23.32 -21.85 -42.59
N LEU A 13 24.65 -21.76 -42.86
CA LEU A 13 25.66 -21.80 -41.82
C LEU A 13 25.63 -20.54 -40.91
N VAL A 14 25.47 -19.36 -41.49
CA VAL A 14 25.35 -18.11 -40.74
C VAL A 14 24.07 -18.10 -39.87
N ALA A 15 22.94 -18.59 -40.39
CA ALA A 15 21.70 -18.72 -39.64
C ALA A 15 21.85 -19.71 -38.45
N ALA A 16 22.55 -20.83 -38.67
CA ALA A 16 22.82 -21.81 -37.61
C ALA A 16 23.75 -21.25 -36.51
N CYS A 17 24.77 -20.47 -36.87
CA CYS A 17 25.65 -19.81 -35.91
C CYS A 17 24.94 -18.71 -35.11
N VAL A 18 24.06 -17.94 -35.72
CA VAL A 18 23.27 -16.92 -35.02
C VAL A 18 22.24 -17.58 -34.08
N ALA A 19 21.62 -18.69 -34.49
CA ALA A 19 20.72 -19.45 -33.61
C ALA A 19 21.46 -20.10 -32.44
N ALA A 20 22.68 -20.60 -32.65
CA ALA A 20 23.50 -21.14 -31.58
C ALA A 20 24.00 -20.08 -30.59
N LEU A 21 24.36 -18.86 -31.08
CA LEU A 21 24.68 -17.74 -30.21
C LEU A 21 23.46 -17.24 -29.43
N ALA A 22 22.29 -17.18 -30.03
CA ALA A 22 21.05 -16.79 -29.36
C ALA A 22 20.64 -17.81 -28.29
N ALA A 23 20.84 -19.12 -28.53
CA ALA A 23 20.61 -20.18 -27.56
C ALA A 23 21.62 -20.14 -26.41
N ALA A 24 22.90 -19.80 -26.69
CA ALA A 24 23.94 -19.65 -25.66
C ALA A 24 23.69 -18.41 -24.78
N VAL A 25 23.20 -17.29 -25.36
CA VAL A 25 22.83 -16.09 -24.59
C VAL A 25 21.54 -16.32 -23.79
N ALA A 26 20.59 -17.13 -24.31
CA ALA A 26 19.40 -17.53 -23.56
C ALA A 26 19.74 -18.50 -22.41
N ALA A 27 20.69 -19.41 -22.60
CA ALA A 27 21.17 -20.31 -21.55
C ALA A 27 22.00 -19.59 -20.48
N ALA A 28 22.69 -18.48 -20.81
CA ALA A 28 23.42 -17.66 -19.84
C ALA A 28 22.51 -16.76 -18.99
N ARG A 29 21.22 -16.66 -19.30
CA ARG A 29 20.18 -16.10 -18.41
C ARG A 29 19.60 -17.16 -17.47
N THR A 30 20.37 -18.20 -17.15
CA THR A 30 19.99 -19.18 -16.16
C THR A 30 19.83 -18.53 -14.80
N THR A 31 18.61 -18.52 -14.33
CA THR A 31 18.21 -18.68 -12.93
C THR A 31 19.40 -18.86 -11.99
N ARG A 32 19.74 -17.84 -11.23
CA ARG A 32 20.52 -18.05 -10.00
C ARG A 32 19.78 -19.13 -9.22
N SER A 33 20.39 -20.30 -9.16
CA SER A 33 19.85 -21.46 -8.49
C SER A 33 19.66 -21.12 -7.01
N SER A 34 18.51 -21.47 -6.44
CA SER A 34 18.27 -21.46 -4.99
C SER A 34 19.27 -22.36 -4.21
N ALA A 35 20.17 -23.05 -4.91
CA ALA A 35 21.23 -23.92 -4.36
C ALA A 35 22.30 -23.15 -3.57
N ASP A 36 22.39 -21.81 -3.70
CA ASP A 36 23.43 -21.03 -3.04
C ASP A 36 22.99 -20.35 -1.74
N ILE A 37 21.76 -20.59 -1.28
CA ILE A 37 21.26 -20.05 -0.01
C ILE A 37 21.53 -21.08 1.11
N ARG A 38 22.19 -20.63 2.20
CA ARG A 38 22.38 -21.43 3.39
C ARG A 38 21.19 -21.34 4.34
N ASN A 39 20.90 -22.42 5.06
CA ASN A 39 19.89 -22.45 6.11
C ASN A 39 20.44 -21.85 7.43
N GLY A 40 19.54 -21.23 8.20
CA GLY A 40 19.86 -20.63 9.50
C GLY A 40 20.17 -19.14 9.40
N GLY A 41 20.60 -18.56 10.51
CA GLY A 41 20.87 -17.14 10.64
C GLY A 41 19.64 -16.28 10.95
N THR A 42 19.90 -15.08 11.43
CA THR A 42 18.91 -14.06 11.75
C THR A 42 18.99 -12.95 10.71
N LEU A 43 17.87 -12.60 10.09
CA LEU A 43 17.77 -11.44 9.20
C LEU A 43 17.27 -10.24 10.02
N THR A 44 18.06 -9.18 10.09
CA THR A 44 17.66 -7.94 10.75
C THR A 44 17.19 -6.93 9.70
N ILE A 45 15.99 -6.40 9.88
CA ILE A 45 15.35 -5.41 8.99
C ILE A 45 15.12 -4.13 9.78
N GLY A 46 15.69 -3.01 9.33
CA GLY A 46 15.40 -1.69 9.88
C GLY A 46 14.08 -1.15 9.31
N LEU A 47 13.06 -1.01 10.15
CA LEU A 47 11.77 -0.41 9.78
C LEU A 47 11.79 1.09 10.00
N ALA A 48 11.20 1.83 9.06
CA ALA A 48 11.10 3.30 9.13
C ALA A 48 10.09 3.82 10.15
N GLU A 49 9.18 2.96 10.60
CA GLU A 49 8.12 3.28 11.57
C GLU A 49 7.87 2.09 12.48
N GLU A 50 7.21 2.30 13.61
CA GLU A 50 6.68 1.20 14.41
C GLU A 50 5.28 0.80 13.96
N PRO A 51 4.95 -0.51 13.84
CA PRO A 51 3.58 -0.96 13.64
C PRO A 51 2.66 -0.49 14.76
N ASP A 52 1.52 0.10 14.38
CA ASP A 52 0.50 0.59 15.33
C ASP A 52 -0.14 -0.55 16.15
N ALA A 53 -0.30 -1.72 15.54
CA ALA A 53 -0.78 -2.93 16.21
C ALA A 53 -0.25 -4.18 15.51
N LEU A 54 -0.07 -5.29 16.25
CA LEU A 54 0.21 -6.62 15.69
C LEU A 54 -1.07 -7.47 15.59
N ASP A 55 -2.17 -6.83 15.26
CA ASP A 55 -3.49 -7.44 14.99
C ASP A 55 -3.96 -6.99 13.60
N PRO A 56 -4.04 -7.88 12.60
CA PRO A 56 -4.47 -7.53 11.24
C PRO A 56 -5.84 -6.84 11.17
N THR A 57 -6.76 -7.19 12.09
CA THR A 57 -8.10 -6.57 12.17
C THR A 57 -8.02 -5.08 12.53
N LEU A 58 -7.07 -4.68 13.38
CA LEU A 58 -6.95 -3.33 13.92
C LEU A 58 -5.85 -2.49 13.24
N ALA A 59 -4.80 -3.13 12.68
CA ALA A 59 -3.62 -2.46 12.18
C ALA A 59 -3.88 -1.61 10.93
N ARG A 60 -3.31 -0.40 10.91
CA ARG A 60 -3.46 0.59 9.82
C ARG A 60 -2.15 0.84 9.06
N THR A 61 -0.98 0.71 9.74
CA THR A 61 0.31 1.14 9.21
C THR A 61 0.84 0.27 8.06
N PHE A 62 1.66 0.89 7.21
CA PHE A 62 2.36 0.21 6.12
C PHE A 62 3.35 -0.84 6.65
N VAL A 63 4.15 -0.47 7.64
CA VAL A 63 5.17 -1.36 8.23
C VAL A 63 4.55 -2.56 8.93
N GLY A 64 3.34 -2.42 9.50
CA GLY A 64 2.57 -3.55 10.03
C GLY A 64 2.32 -4.63 8.95
N ARG A 65 2.03 -4.21 7.71
CA ARG A 65 1.87 -5.15 6.57
C ARG A 65 3.16 -5.91 6.26
N ILE A 66 4.34 -5.28 6.38
CA ILE A 66 5.65 -5.94 6.18
C ILE A 66 5.84 -7.05 7.20
N VAL A 67 5.56 -6.77 8.48
CA VAL A 67 5.69 -7.77 9.57
C VAL A 67 4.69 -8.91 9.36
N PHE A 68 3.43 -8.60 9.05
CA PHE A 68 2.40 -9.61 8.82
C PHE A 68 2.72 -10.55 7.66
N LEU A 69 3.33 -10.07 6.56
CA LEU A 69 3.68 -10.93 5.43
C LEU A 69 4.60 -12.10 5.81
N ALA A 70 5.42 -11.94 6.85
CA ALA A 70 6.29 -13.00 7.33
C ALA A 70 5.58 -13.97 8.29
N MET A 71 4.47 -13.56 8.94
CA MET A 71 3.83 -14.38 9.98
C MET A 71 2.37 -14.76 9.72
N CYS A 72 1.67 -14.04 8.82
CA CYS A 72 0.23 -14.23 8.57
C CYS A 72 -0.04 -14.38 7.07
N GLU A 73 -0.30 -15.59 6.62
CA GLU A 73 -0.81 -15.82 5.27
C GLU A 73 -2.28 -15.42 5.15
N LYS A 74 -2.67 -15.13 3.92
CA LYS A 74 -3.97 -14.64 3.51
C LYS A 74 -4.73 -15.69 2.69
N LEU A 75 -6.01 -15.50 2.49
CA LEU A 75 -6.77 -16.33 1.54
C LEU A 75 -6.19 -16.21 0.12
N TYR A 76 -5.85 -14.98 -0.27
CA TYR A 76 -5.20 -14.66 -1.55
C TYR A 76 -3.96 -13.81 -1.31
N ASP A 77 -3.01 -13.82 -2.24
CA ASP A 77 -1.83 -12.95 -2.25
C ASP A 77 -1.68 -12.27 -3.61
N LEU A 78 -0.61 -11.52 -3.77
CA LEU A 78 -0.23 -10.88 -5.03
C LEU A 78 1.03 -11.55 -5.58
N ASP A 79 1.08 -11.74 -6.90
CA ASP A 79 2.32 -12.05 -7.60
C ASP A 79 3.14 -10.77 -7.89
N SER A 80 4.32 -10.91 -8.49
CA SER A 80 5.19 -9.79 -8.85
C SER A 80 4.59 -8.83 -9.89
N HIS A 81 3.53 -9.23 -10.58
CA HIS A 81 2.78 -8.43 -11.55
C HIS A 81 1.49 -7.83 -10.96
N LEU A 82 1.31 -7.96 -9.63
CA LEU A 82 0.12 -7.51 -8.91
C LEU A 82 -1.17 -8.25 -9.28
N ASN A 83 -1.08 -9.44 -9.85
CA ASN A 83 -2.24 -10.30 -10.02
C ASN A 83 -2.59 -10.97 -8.69
N ILE A 84 -3.88 -11.14 -8.45
CA ILE A 84 -4.38 -11.86 -7.27
C ILE A 84 -4.20 -13.36 -7.52
N VAL A 85 -3.48 -14.03 -6.62
CA VAL A 85 -3.20 -15.47 -6.67
C VAL A 85 -3.69 -16.17 -5.40
N PRO A 86 -4.09 -17.45 -5.47
CA PRO A 86 -4.45 -18.23 -4.29
C PRO A 86 -3.26 -18.39 -3.32
N GLN A 87 -3.53 -18.29 -1.99
CA GLN A 87 -2.53 -18.58 -0.95
C GLN A 87 -3.07 -19.64 0.03
N LEU A 88 -3.86 -19.30 1.03
CA LEU A 88 -4.59 -20.29 1.85
C LEU A 88 -5.83 -20.84 1.13
N ALA A 89 -6.41 -20.08 0.20
CA ALA A 89 -7.34 -20.61 -0.78
C ALA A 89 -6.61 -21.47 -1.82
N THR A 90 -7.32 -22.44 -2.46
CA THR A 90 -6.75 -23.32 -3.48
C THR A 90 -7.02 -22.82 -4.91
N ALA A 91 -7.99 -21.91 -5.08
CA ALA A 91 -8.34 -21.28 -6.35
C ALA A 91 -9.01 -19.93 -6.07
N LEU A 92 -9.19 -19.10 -7.11
CA LEU A 92 -10.05 -17.91 -7.03
C LEU A 92 -11.49 -18.32 -6.67
N PRO A 93 -12.29 -17.43 -6.04
CA PRO A 93 -13.64 -17.78 -5.59
C PRO A 93 -14.56 -18.08 -6.75
N GLN A 94 -15.45 -19.07 -6.58
CA GLN A 94 -16.57 -19.27 -7.48
C GLN A 94 -17.68 -18.28 -7.08
N VAL A 95 -18.12 -17.46 -8.03
CA VAL A 95 -19.14 -16.43 -7.79
C VAL A 95 -20.45 -16.85 -8.45
N SER A 96 -21.56 -16.79 -7.70
CA SER A 96 -22.90 -17.10 -8.21
C SER A 96 -23.35 -16.12 -9.30
N LYS A 97 -24.36 -16.50 -10.10
CA LYS A 97 -24.88 -15.67 -11.22
C LYS A 97 -25.44 -14.32 -10.73
N ASP A 98 -26.08 -14.28 -9.57
CA ASP A 98 -26.58 -13.06 -8.92
C ASP A 98 -25.48 -12.23 -8.25
N LYS A 99 -24.24 -12.77 -8.16
CA LYS A 99 -23.05 -12.17 -7.57
C LYS A 99 -23.17 -11.93 -6.05
N LEU A 100 -24.06 -12.63 -5.40
CA LEU A 100 -24.31 -12.51 -3.96
C LEU A 100 -23.66 -13.63 -3.14
N THR A 101 -23.16 -14.69 -3.78
CA THR A 101 -22.51 -15.81 -3.12
C THR A 101 -21.11 -16.05 -3.67
N TYR A 102 -20.12 -16.09 -2.79
CA TYR A 102 -18.73 -16.41 -3.09
C TYR A 102 -18.36 -17.72 -2.38
N THR A 103 -18.01 -18.74 -3.15
CA THR A 103 -17.54 -20.03 -2.61
C THR A 103 -16.02 -20.11 -2.73
N ILE A 104 -15.35 -20.26 -1.59
CA ILE A 104 -13.88 -20.31 -1.47
C ILE A 104 -13.49 -21.70 -0.99
N LYS A 105 -12.59 -22.38 -1.73
CA LYS A 105 -11.98 -23.64 -1.30
C LYS A 105 -10.66 -23.34 -0.61
N VAL A 106 -10.45 -23.89 0.61
CA VAL A 106 -9.24 -23.69 1.39
C VAL A 106 -8.40 -24.97 1.51
N ARG A 107 -7.10 -24.80 1.78
CA ARG A 107 -6.13 -25.89 1.87
C ARG A 107 -6.47 -26.85 3.01
N LYS A 108 -6.10 -28.13 2.83
CA LYS A 108 -6.14 -29.19 3.86
C LYS A 108 -4.78 -29.36 4.51
N GLY A 109 -4.75 -29.83 5.76
CA GLY A 109 -3.52 -30.21 6.45
C GLY A 109 -2.63 -29.06 6.90
N VAL A 110 -3.07 -27.83 6.74
CA VAL A 110 -2.36 -26.61 7.20
C VAL A 110 -2.59 -26.43 8.70
N LYS A 111 -1.57 -25.91 9.40
CA LYS A 111 -1.63 -25.59 10.83
C LYS A 111 -1.30 -24.13 11.09
N PHE A 112 -1.92 -23.57 12.09
CA PHE A 112 -1.51 -22.31 12.70
C PHE A 112 -0.17 -22.45 13.44
N ASN A 113 0.47 -21.35 13.75
CA ASN A 113 1.73 -21.28 14.47
C ASN A 113 1.63 -21.72 15.96
N ASP A 114 0.42 -22.01 16.47
CA ASP A 114 0.17 -22.68 17.76
C ASP A 114 -0.08 -24.20 17.64
N GLY A 115 0.10 -24.76 16.44
CA GLY A 115 -0.09 -26.17 16.13
C GLY A 115 -1.54 -26.59 15.88
N THR A 116 -2.54 -25.72 16.08
CA THR A 116 -3.95 -26.01 15.80
C THR A 116 -4.25 -26.06 14.30
N ALA A 117 -5.29 -26.78 13.90
CA ALA A 117 -5.63 -26.97 12.50
C ALA A 117 -6.27 -25.71 11.89
N PHE A 118 -5.75 -25.29 10.73
CA PHE A 118 -6.43 -24.33 9.86
C PHE A 118 -7.54 -25.03 9.07
N ASN A 119 -8.72 -24.41 9.01
CA ASN A 119 -9.87 -24.90 8.27
C ASN A 119 -10.86 -23.75 7.95
N ALA A 120 -11.96 -24.07 7.27
CA ALA A 120 -13.00 -23.10 6.91
C ALA A 120 -13.68 -22.45 8.12
N ALA A 121 -13.81 -23.14 9.25
CA ALA A 121 -14.38 -22.54 10.46
C ALA A 121 -13.49 -21.44 11.04
N ALA A 122 -12.16 -21.59 10.96
CA ALA A 122 -11.23 -20.54 11.37
C ALA A 122 -11.33 -19.29 10.47
N VAL A 123 -11.54 -19.48 9.18
CA VAL A 123 -11.82 -18.36 8.24
C VAL A 123 -13.11 -17.65 8.62
N LYS A 124 -14.17 -18.40 8.90
CA LYS A 124 -15.46 -17.86 9.38
C LYS A 124 -15.25 -17.01 10.63
N THR A 125 -14.62 -17.56 11.66
CA THR A 125 -14.35 -16.86 12.93
C THR A 125 -13.59 -15.56 12.71
N THR A 126 -12.58 -15.56 11.82
CA THR A 126 -11.78 -14.36 11.52
C THR A 126 -12.61 -13.29 10.81
N LEU A 127 -13.35 -13.66 9.75
CA LEU A 127 -14.15 -12.70 8.98
C LEU A 127 -15.30 -12.12 9.82
N GLU A 128 -15.94 -12.94 10.66
CA GLU A 128 -16.97 -12.46 11.60
C GLU A 128 -16.38 -11.48 12.63
N ARG A 129 -15.16 -11.77 13.14
CA ARG A 129 -14.44 -10.82 14.00
C ARG A 129 -14.12 -9.51 13.26
N ASP A 130 -13.64 -9.59 12.03
CA ASP A 130 -13.35 -8.41 11.22
C ASP A 130 -14.58 -7.53 11.00
N LEU A 131 -15.76 -8.13 10.87
CA LEU A 131 -17.03 -7.41 10.70
C LEU A 131 -17.56 -6.80 12.00
N THR A 132 -17.31 -7.43 13.16
CA THR A 132 -18.04 -7.11 14.42
C THR A 132 -17.17 -6.51 15.51
N LEU A 133 -15.85 -6.68 15.46
CA LEU A 133 -14.95 -6.15 16.49
C LEU A 133 -15.01 -4.62 16.52
N LYS A 134 -15.28 -4.05 17.69
CA LYS A 134 -15.22 -2.59 17.88
C LYS A 134 -13.81 -2.07 17.55
N GLY A 135 -13.72 -1.07 16.67
CA GLY A 135 -12.45 -0.52 16.20
C GLY A 135 -11.83 -1.28 15.03
N SER A 136 -12.49 -2.32 14.51
CA SER A 136 -12.04 -2.99 13.29
C SER A 136 -11.98 -2.00 12.12
N VAL A 137 -10.80 -1.88 11.52
CA VAL A 137 -10.61 -1.11 10.27
C VAL A 137 -10.83 -1.99 9.04
N ARG A 138 -11.06 -3.30 9.23
CA ARG A 138 -11.40 -4.26 8.16
C ARG A 138 -12.90 -4.25 7.85
N ALA A 139 -13.74 -3.90 8.82
CA ALA A 139 -15.19 -3.94 8.67
C ALA A 139 -15.69 -3.25 7.39
N SER A 140 -15.19 -2.06 7.07
CA SER A 140 -15.58 -1.34 5.85
C SER A 140 -15.06 -1.98 4.55
N GLU A 141 -13.94 -2.69 4.60
CA GLU A 141 -13.33 -3.35 3.44
C GLU A 141 -14.16 -4.56 2.98
N ILE A 142 -14.84 -5.23 3.93
CA ILE A 142 -15.66 -6.43 3.67
C ILE A 142 -17.13 -6.25 4.05
N SER A 143 -17.58 -5.02 4.30
CA SER A 143 -18.94 -4.68 4.77
C SER A 143 -20.10 -5.30 4.00
N PRO A 144 -20.02 -5.59 2.69
CA PRO A 144 -21.10 -6.29 2.00
C PRO A 144 -21.30 -7.76 2.40
N ILE A 145 -20.36 -8.38 3.12
CA ILE A 145 -20.58 -9.73 3.68
C ILE A 145 -21.65 -9.67 4.76
N LYS A 146 -22.76 -10.37 4.52
CA LYS A 146 -23.89 -10.50 5.46
C LYS A 146 -23.72 -11.68 6.41
N SER A 147 -23.21 -12.80 5.89
CA SER A 147 -22.93 -14.01 6.68
C SER A 147 -21.82 -14.83 6.05
N VAL A 148 -21.18 -15.64 6.88
CA VAL A 148 -20.12 -16.56 6.48
C VAL A 148 -20.51 -17.96 6.94
N ASP A 149 -20.54 -18.91 6.01
CA ASP A 149 -20.77 -20.32 6.32
C ASP A 149 -19.51 -21.15 6.08
N ALA A 150 -19.35 -22.18 6.92
CA ALA A 150 -18.31 -23.19 6.79
C ALA A 150 -18.95 -24.58 6.77
N PRO A 151 -19.60 -25.00 5.66
CA PRO A 151 -20.38 -26.24 5.60
C PRO A 151 -19.52 -27.50 5.80
N ASN A 152 -18.22 -27.38 5.57
CA ASN A 152 -17.23 -28.43 5.86
C ASN A 152 -15.85 -27.80 6.08
N ALA A 153 -14.86 -28.59 6.46
CA ALA A 153 -13.52 -28.13 6.82
C ALA A 153 -12.77 -27.35 5.71
N THR A 154 -13.19 -27.46 4.45
CA THR A 154 -12.47 -26.90 3.30
C THR A 154 -13.28 -25.97 2.42
N THR A 155 -14.49 -25.63 2.83
CA THR A 155 -15.38 -24.77 2.03
C THR A 155 -15.88 -23.61 2.89
N VAL A 156 -15.60 -22.40 2.46
CA VAL A 156 -16.16 -21.16 2.99
C VAL A 156 -17.17 -20.62 1.98
N VAL A 157 -18.33 -20.22 2.44
CA VAL A 157 -19.36 -19.57 1.63
C VAL A 157 -19.66 -18.21 2.21
N LEU A 158 -19.44 -17.15 1.42
CA LEU A 158 -19.73 -15.78 1.80
C LEU A 158 -21.03 -15.36 1.15
N HIS A 159 -22.01 -14.94 1.93
CA HIS A 159 -23.27 -14.37 1.46
C HIS A 159 -23.23 -12.86 1.56
N LEU A 160 -23.46 -12.16 0.47
CA LEU A 160 -23.37 -10.72 0.37
C LEU A 160 -24.75 -10.07 0.35
N SER A 161 -24.87 -8.89 0.95
CA SER A 161 -26.06 -8.04 0.89
C SER A 161 -26.23 -7.33 -0.46
N SER A 162 -25.13 -7.18 -1.20
CA SER A 162 -25.10 -6.61 -2.57
C SER A 162 -23.86 -7.11 -3.31
N PRO A 163 -23.87 -7.13 -4.65
CA PRO A 163 -22.68 -7.47 -5.44
C PRO A 163 -21.49 -6.58 -5.05
N TYR A 164 -20.31 -7.21 -4.85
CA TYR A 164 -19.13 -6.51 -4.39
C TYR A 164 -17.86 -7.04 -5.09
N SER A 165 -17.51 -6.41 -6.19
CA SER A 165 -16.39 -6.83 -7.04
C SER A 165 -15.00 -6.67 -6.40
N PRO A 166 -14.75 -5.73 -5.44
CA PRO A 166 -13.45 -5.62 -4.78
C PRO A 166 -13.13 -6.75 -3.78
N LEU A 167 -14.09 -7.60 -3.41
CA LEU A 167 -13.96 -8.55 -2.30
C LEU A 167 -12.69 -9.42 -2.39
N THR A 168 -12.42 -10.02 -3.55
CA THR A 168 -11.22 -10.88 -3.70
C THR A 168 -9.93 -10.11 -3.50
N ALA A 169 -9.87 -8.84 -3.93
CA ALA A 169 -8.72 -7.95 -3.70
C ALA A 169 -8.58 -7.58 -2.22
N GLN A 170 -9.68 -7.35 -1.50
CA GLN A 170 -9.66 -7.11 -0.06
C GLN A 170 -9.14 -8.34 0.71
N LEU A 171 -9.54 -9.55 0.27
CA LEU A 171 -9.06 -10.81 0.84
C LEU A 171 -7.62 -11.18 0.44
N ALA A 172 -6.98 -10.38 -0.40
CA ALA A 172 -5.54 -10.45 -0.71
C ALA A 172 -4.68 -9.49 0.14
N ASP A 173 -5.28 -8.80 1.10
CA ASP A 173 -4.60 -7.99 2.12
C ASP A 173 -5.02 -8.46 3.52
N ARG A 174 -4.90 -7.60 4.53
CA ARG A 174 -5.12 -7.93 5.96
C ARG A 174 -6.49 -8.54 6.24
N ALA A 175 -7.55 -8.16 5.54
CA ALA A 175 -8.88 -8.76 5.69
C ALA A 175 -8.94 -10.24 5.29
N GLY A 176 -7.97 -10.73 4.53
CA GLY A 176 -7.84 -12.15 4.19
C GLY A 176 -6.88 -12.95 5.08
N MET A 177 -6.19 -12.31 6.03
CA MET A 177 -5.32 -12.99 7.00
C MET A 177 -6.15 -13.77 8.00
N VAL A 178 -5.84 -15.06 8.18
CA VAL A 178 -6.65 -15.92 9.05
C VAL A 178 -5.97 -16.08 10.40
N LEU A 179 -6.69 -15.76 11.45
CA LEU A 179 -6.23 -15.76 12.83
C LEU A 179 -6.58 -17.09 13.53
N SER A 180 -5.72 -17.57 14.45
CA SER A 180 -6.00 -18.78 15.22
C SER A 180 -7.21 -18.59 16.12
N PRO A 181 -8.27 -19.41 15.99
CA PRO A 181 -9.41 -19.36 16.90
C PRO A 181 -9.01 -19.62 18.36
N LYS A 182 -8.01 -20.47 18.60
CA LYS A 182 -7.47 -20.72 19.94
C LYS A 182 -6.86 -19.47 20.54
N ALA A 183 -6.05 -18.74 19.77
CA ALA A 183 -5.44 -17.48 20.22
C ALA A 183 -6.49 -16.39 20.45
N LEU A 184 -7.55 -16.33 19.62
CA LEU A 184 -8.66 -15.40 19.80
C LEU A 184 -9.47 -15.70 21.07
N ALA A 185 -9.62 -16.96 21.44
CA ALA A 185 -10.37 -17.40 22.62
C ALA A 185 -9.56 -17.34 23.93
N ALA A 186 -8.23 -17.17 23.86
CA ALA A 186 -7.35 -17.20 25.04
C ALA A 186 -7.51 -15.99 25.98
N GLY A 187 -8.29 -14.97 25.58
CA GLY A 187 -8.41 -13.71 26.30
C GLY A 187 -7.24 -12.75 26.07
N GLY A 188 -7.33 -11.54 26.62
CA GLY A 188 -6.34 -10.49 26.36
C GLY A 188 -6.49 -9.88 24.96
N THR A 189 -5.44 -9.17 24.50
CA THR A 189 -5.42 -8.62 23.14
C THR A 189 -4.61 -9.52 22.20
N PHE A 190 -5.19 -9.88 21.06
CA PHE A 190 -4.50 -10.67 20.03
C PHE A 190 -3.15 -10.07 19.64
N ALA A 191 -3.04 -8.74 19.64
CA ALA A 191 -1.82 -8.01 19.29
C ALA A 191 -0.62 -8.29 20.23
N GLN A 192 -0.85 -8.80 21.44
CA GLN A 192 0.22 -9.16 22.39
C GLN A 192 0.87 -10.51 22.08
N ASN A 193 0.12 -11.41 21.49
CA ASN A 193 0.61 -12.74 21.08
C ASN A 193 -0.09 -13.20 19.79
N PRO A 194 0.20 -12.55 18.65
CA PRO A 194 -0.48 -12.84 17.39
C PRO A 194 -0.13 -14.23 16.87
N VAL A 195 -1.13 -15.00 16.49
CA VAL A 195 -0.98 -16.36 15.96
C VAL A 195 -1.75 -16.50 14.65
N CYS A 196 -1.01 -16.73 13.57
CA CYS A 196 -1.53 -16.96 12.21
C CYS A 196 -0.96 -18.25 11.61
N VAL A 197 -1.30 -18.53 10.35
CA VAL A 197 -0.56 -19.44 9.49
C VAL A 197 0.55 -18.63 8.82
N GLY A 198 1.80 -19.05 8.94
CA GLY A 198 2.90 -18.36 8.27
C GLY A 198 4.25 -19.03 8.44
N PRO A 199 5.25 -18.65 7.60
CA PRO A 199 6.61 -19.20 7.64
C PRO A 199 7.35 -18.89 8.93
N PHE A 200 7.01 -17.78 9.59
CA PHE A 200 7.54 -17.38 10.89
C PHE A 200 6.42 -17.19 11.89
N MET A 201 6.73 -17.36 13.16
CA MET A 201 5.83 -17.15 14.28
C MET A 201 6.37 -16.05 15.19
N TYR A 202 5.47 -15.32 15.81
CA TYR A 202 5.79 -14.28 16.78
C TYR A 202 6.54 -14.88 17.97
N LYS A 203 7.59 -14.19 18.41
CA LYS A 203 8.36 -14.54 19.61
C LYS A 203 8.23 -13.46 20.68
N ASP A 204 8.62 -12.24 20.36
CA ASP A 204 8.59 -11.11 21.30
C ASP A 204 8.50 -9.75 20.60
N ARG A 205 8.16 -8.71 21.36
CA ARG A 205 8.20 -7.30 20.96
C ARG A 205 8.61 -6.44 22.15
N VAL A 206 9.57 -5.55 21.90
CA VAL A 206 9.89 -4.41 22.78
C VAL A 206 9.48 -3.14 22.03
N ALA A 207 8.52 -2.41 22.59
CA ALA A 207 7.99 -1.20 21.94
C ALA A 207 9.10 -0.15 21.75
N GLY A 208 9.14 0.43 20.56
CA GLY A 208 10.16 1.40 20.16
C GLY A 208 11.54 0.79 19.84
N ASP A 209 11.73 -0.53 20.01
CA ASP A 209 13.02 -1.17 19.78
C ASP A 209 12.91 -2.27 18.70
N HIS A 210 12.20 -3.38 18.97
CA HIS A 210 12.16 -4.48 18.01
C HIS A 210 10.92 -5.38 18.10
N ILE A 211 10.73 -6.17 17.03
CA ILE A 211 9.81 -7.31 16.94
C ILE A 211 10.62 -8.51 16.43
N THR A 212 10.57 -9.62 17.15
CA THR A 212 11.26 -10.85 16.79
C THR A 212 10.27 -11.91 16.30
N LEU A 213 10.56 -12.50 15.14
CA LEU A 213 9.88 -13.67 14.62
C LEU A 213 10.87 -14.83 14.53
N VAL A 214 10.42 -16.06 14.78
CA VAL A 214 11.23 -17.29 14.64
C VAL A 214 10.59 -18.22 13.62
N LYS A 215 11.39 -19.06 12.96
CA LYS A 215 10.93 -20.04 11.97
C LYS A 215 9.84 -20.93 12.57
N SER A 216 8.72 -21.04 11.88
CA SER A 216 7.61 -21.90 12.30
C SER A 216 7.92 -23.38 12.06
N PRO A 217 7.78 -24.25 13.07
CA PRO A 217 7.87 -25.70 12.88
C PRO A 217 6.60 -26.28 12.19
N TYR A 218 5.51 -25.52 12.17
CA TYR A 218 4.19 -25.94 11.69
C TYR A 218 3.90 -25.54 10.24
N TYR A 219 4.76 -24.68 9.65
CA TYR A 219 4.49 -24.15 8.31
C TYR A 219 4.52 -25.27 7.26
N TYR A 220 3.51 -25.31 6.40
CA TYR A 220 3.32 -26.39 5.42
C TYR A 220 4.36 -26.39 4.31
N ASP A 221 4.97 -25.24 3.96
CA ASP A 221 5.99 -25.08 2.92
C ASP A 221 7.37 -24.72 3.53
N LYS A 222 7.70 -25.35 4.66
CA LYS A 222 8.91 -25.05 5.44
C LYS A 222 10.22 -25.29 4.69
N ALA A 223 10.20 -26.05 3.61
CA ALA A 223 11.39 -26.28 2.77
C ALA A 223 11.87 -24.99 2.09
N LYS A 224 11.00 -24.04 1.84
CA LYS A 224 11.34 -22.73 1.26
C LYS A 224 11.82 -21.69 2.29
N VAL A 225 11.74 -22.00 3.57
CA VAL A 225 12.12 -21.08 4.64
C VAL A 225 13.55 -21.35 5.08
N HIS A 226 14.47 -20.48 4.70
CA HIS A 226 15.90 -20.67 4.98
C HIS A 226 16.33 -20.05 6.31
N LEU A 227 15.81 -18.86 6.68
CA LEU A 227 16.17 -18.16 7.90
C LEU A 227 15.67 -18.87 9.17
N ALA A 228 16.45 -18.77 10.27
CA ALA A 228 16.02 -19.23 11.59
C ALA A 228 15.13 -18.20 12.29
N SER A 229 15.40 -16.91 12.07
CA SER A 229 14.65 -15.81 12.68
C SER A 229 14.71 -14.53 11.86
N ILE A 230 13.78 -13.62 12.15
CA ILE A 230 13.75 -12.25 11.63
C ILE A 230 13.63 -11.31 12.83
N VAL A 231 14.43 -10.24 12.84
CA VAL A 231 14.33 -9.15 13.80
C VAL A 231 13.99 -7.87 13.02
N TYR A 232 12.83 -7.30 13.30
CA TYR A 232 12.45 -5.97 12.81
C TYR A 232 12.86 -4.95 13.84
N ARG A 233 13.90 -4.16 13.58
CA ARG A 233 14.34 -3.05 14.42
C ARG A 233 13.58 -1.79 14.06
N ILE A 234 13.06 -1.08 15.06
CA ILE A 234 12.38 0.20 14.86
C ILE A 234 13.44 1.29 14.77
N MET A 235 13.63 1.83 13.57
CA MET A 235 14.69 2.82 13.29
C MET A 235 14.07 3.98 12.50
N THR A 236 13.42 4.89 13.20
CA THR A 236 12.65 5.99 12.59
C THR A 236 13.53 7.06 11.96
N ASP A 237 14.77 7.25 12.46
CA ASP A 237 15.72 8.15 11.82
C ASP A 237 16.34 7.49 10.58
N PRO A 238 16.17 8.06 9.38
CA PRO A 238 16.63 7.45 8.14
C PRO A 238 18.15 7.40 8.02
N SER A 239 18.87 8.41 8.54
CA SER A 239 20.33 8.44 8.47
C SER A 239 20.96 7.34 9.32
N SER A 240 20.45 7.15 10.54
CA SER A 240 20.86 6.03 11.42
C SER A 240 20.57 4.68 10.79
N ARG A 241 19.44 4.55 10.11
CA ARG A 241 19.04 3.31 9.42
C ARG A 241 19.98 2.99 8.25
N THR A 242 20.30 3.99 7.41
CA THR A 242 21.27 3.85 6.31
C THR A 242 22.68 3.53 6.84
N GLN A 243 23.12 4.16 7.92
CA GLN A 243 24.41 3.86 8.54
C GLN A 243 24.46 2.42 9.08
N ALA A 244 23.40 1.95 9.76
CA ALA A 244 23.29 0.58 10.24
C ALA A 244 23.32 -0.46 9.10
N LEU A 245 22.72 -0.16 7.94
CA LEU A 245 22.84 -1.03 6.75
C LEU A 245 24.29 -1.11 6.27
N ARG A 246 25.00 0.01 6.16
CA ARG A 246 26.39 0.04 5.72
C ARG A 246 27.35 -0.61 6.71
N ALA A 247 27.08 -0.49 8.00
CA ALA A 247 27.83 -1.18 9.05
C ALA A 247 27.57 -2.70 9.09
N GLY A 248 26.43 -3.14 8.52
CA GLY A 248 26.00 -4.54 8.56
C GLY A 248 25.18 -4.92 9.80
N ASP A 249 24.78 -3.95 10.62
CA ASP A 249 23.94 -4.14 11.81
C ASP A 249 22.51 -4.52 11.42
N ILE A 250 22.05 -4.08 10.26
CA ILE A 250 20.84 -4.54 9.58
C ILE A 250 21.20 -5.05 8.19
N GLN A 251 20.43 -6.00 7.67
CA GLN A 251 20.63 -6.57 6.34
C GLN A 251 19.64 -6.04 5.32
N VAL A 252 18.53 -5.49 5.76
CA VAL A 252 17.51 -4.86 4.91
C VAL A 252 17.11 -3.53 5.52
N GLU A 253 17.12 -2.47 4.71
CA GLU A 253 16.62 -1.15 5.06
C GLU A 253 15.26 -0.91 4.39
N ASP A 254 14.23 -0.63 5.19
CA ASP A 254 12.93 -0.18 4.71
C ASP A 254 12.99 1.29 4.28
N ARG A 255 12.62 1.57 3.04
CA ARG A 255 12.45 2.92 2.49
C ARG A 255 13.66 3.84 2.73
N ILE A 256 14.72 3.65 1.93
CA ILE A 256 15.86 4.57 1.86
C ILE A 256 15.36 5.99 1.58
N GLN A 257 15.85 6.97 2.33
CA GLN A 257 15.57 8.37 2.07
C GLN A 257 16.12 8.79 0.71
N SER A 258 15.39 9.64 -0.02
CA SER A 258 15.77 10.06 -1.38
C SER A 258 17.18 10.65 -1.48
N THR A 259 17.65 11.35 -0.45
CA THR A 259 19.00 11.92 -0.37
C THR A 259 20.11 10.87 -0.33
N ASP A 260 19.83 9.68 0.19
CA ASP A 260 20.82 8.62 0.41
C ASP A 260 20.88 7.62 -0.75
N VAL A 261 19.84 7.59 -1.60
CA VAL A 261 19.76 6.66 -2.75
C VAL A 261 20.99 6.74 -3.66
N PRO A 262 21.49 7.93 -4.09
CA PRO A 262 22.65 7.99 -4.97
C PRO A 262 23.94 7.45 -4.33
N THR A 263 24.10 7.62 -3.03
CA THR A 263 25.25 7.11 -2.27
C THR A 263 25.20 5.60 -2.15
N LEU A 264 24.05 5.04 -1.76
CA LEU A 264 23.87 3.59 -1.62
C LEU A 264 23.92 2.86 -2.97
N GLN A 265 23.51 3.48 -4.07
CA GLN A 265 23.66 2.89 -5.41
C GLN A 265 25.12 2.69 -5.83
N LYS A 266 26.05 3.46 -5.26
CA LYS A 266 27.50 3.34 -5.48
C LYS A 266 28.18 2.41 -4.47
N ASP A 267 27.50 2.00 -3.41
CA ASP A 267 28.06 1.11 -2.38
C ASP A 267 28.16 -0.32 -2.91
N SER A 268 29.40 -0.85 -2.92
CA SER A 268 29.68 -2.20 -3.44
C SER A 268 29.09 -3.32 -2.60
N THR A 269 28.71 -3.07 -1.35
CA THR A 269 28.20 -4.06 -0.38
C THR A 269 26.67 -4.14 -0.34
N VAL A 270 25.99 -3.15 -0.93
CA VAL A 270 24.54 -3.00 -0.91
C VAL A 270 23.96 -3.16 -2.33
N THR A 271 22.78 -3.73 -2.41
CA THR A 271 21.89 -3.69 -3.58
C THR A 271 20.73 -2.76 -3.27
N VAL A 272 20.57 -1.71 -4.05
CA VAL A 272 19.38 -0.84 -3.97
C VAL A 272 18.28 -1.42 -4.85
N LYS A 273 17.20 -1.89 -4.23
CA LYS A 273 15.97 -2.32 -4.91
C LYS A 273 14.99 -1.17 -4.96
N LYS A 274 14.19 -1.05 -6.03
CA LYS A 274 13.14 -0.05 -6.14
C LYS A 274 11.80 -0.67 -6.51
N ALA A 275 10.73 -0.09 -6.01
CA ALA A 275 9.36 -0.40 -6.41
C ALA A 275 8.60 0.90 -6.71
N ILE A 276 8.08 1.03 -7.92
CA ILE A 276 7.03 2.02 -8.22
C ILE A 276 5.78 1.52 -7.53
N THR A 277 5.26 2.27 -6.56
CA THR A 277 4.17 1.77 -5.71
C THR A 277 2.80 2.08 -6.29
N ILE A 278 1.80 1.27 -5.92
CA ILE A 278 0.39 1.53 -6.20
C ILE A 278 -0.23 2.56 -5.23
N GLY A 279 0.58 3.11 -4.33
CA GLY A 279 0.19 4.14 -3.39
C GLY A 279 0.22 5.54 -3.99
N TYR A 280 -0.18 6.53 -3.20
CA TYR A 280 -0.06 7.94 -3.51
C TYR A 280 0.31 8.76 -2.27
N GLN A 281 0.86 9.93 -2.49
CA GLN A 281 1.04 10.98 -1.51
C GLN A 281 0.21 12.20 -1.91
N GLY A 282 -0.35 12.88 -0.93
CA GLY A 282 -1.21 14.02 -1.18
C GLY A 282 -1.54 14.81 0.08
N LEU A 283 -2.56 15.63 -0.05
CA LEU A 283 -3.11 16.44 1.03
C LEU A 283 -4.56 16.05 1.23
N THR A 284 -4.93 15.68 2.45
CA THR A 284 -6.34 15.57 2.86
C THR A 284 -6.79 16.93 3.38
N ILE A 285 -7.88 17.47 2.84
CA ILE A 285 -8.45 18.74 3.25
C ILE A 285 -9.65 18.48 4.16
N ASN A 286 -9.63 18.98 5.37
CA ASN A 286 -10.74 18.84 6.29
C ASN A 286 -11.88 19.81 5.90
N ILE A 287 -12.93 19.27 5.31
CA ILE A 287 -14.11 20.04 4.85
C ILE A 287 -15.25 19.94 5.85
N GLY A 288 -15.51 18.74 6.35
CA GLY A 288 -16.69 18.44 7.15
C GLY A 288 -16.48 17.57 8.38
N ASN A 289 -15.23 17.25 8.72
CA ASN A 289 -14.88 16.42 9.87
C ASN A 289 -14.60 17.25 11.13
N LYS A 290 -15.57 18.10 11.54
CA LYS A 290 -15.45 18.91 12.76
C LYS A 290 -15.60 18.08 14.04
N ASN A 291 -16.43 17.03 13.99
CA ASN A 291 -16.86 16.29 15.17
C ASN A 291 -16.16 14.91 15.31
N GLY A 292 -15.22 14.61 14.42
CA GLY A 292 -14.51 13.35 14.37
C GLY A 292 -14.99 12.41 13.25
N LEU A 293 -14.13 11.49 12.87
CA LEU A 293 -14.36 10.49 11.82
C LEU A 293 -15.67 9.71 12.05
N LEU A 294 -16.40 9.43 10.98
CA LEU A 294 -17.69 8.73 10.98
C LEU A 294 -18.83 9.49 11.72
N LYS A 295 -18.62 10.72 12.12
CA LYS A 295 -19.70 11.58 12.62
C LYS A 295 -20.38 12.29 11.44
N PRO A 296 -21.63 12.75 11.61
CA PRO A 296 -22.29 13.54 10.58
C PRO A 296 -21.47 14.75 10.15
N TYR A 297 -21.55 15.06 8.87
CA TYR A 297 -20.91 16.25 8.30
C TYR A 297 -21.19 17.49 9.18
N SER A 298 -20.12 18.19 9.51
CA SER A 298 -20.19 19.48 10.19
C SER A 298 -19.05 20.35 9.66
N ASN A 299 -19.41 21.49 9.04
CA ASN A 299 -18.43 22.39 8.44
C ASN A 299 -17.39 22.85 9.48
N VAL A 300 -16.12 22.70 9.13
CA VAL A 300 -14.99 23.04 10.02
C VAL A 300 -14.85 24.56 10.18
N GLY A 301 -15.27 25.33 9.17
CA GLY A 301 -15.28 26.79 9.21
C GLY A 301 -13.97 27.47 8.81
N THR A 302 -12.90 26.72 8.55
CA THR A 302 -11.62 27.26 8.07
C THR A 302 -11.73 27.77 6.63
N ASP A 303 -10.81 28.64 6.21
CA ASP A 303 -10.87 29.26 4.88
C ASP A 303 -10.84 28.22 3.75
N ILE A 304 -9.99 27.19 3.89
CA ILE A 304 -9.90 26.10 2.92
C ILE A 304 -11.14 25.18 2.95
N ALA A 305 -11.74 24.97 4.13
CA ALA A 305 -12.94 24.15 4.27
C ALA A 305 -14.17 24.79 3.64
N ARG A 306 -14.39 26.08 3.90
CA ARG A 306 -15.62 26.82 3.48
C ARG A 306 -15.58 27.25 2.02
N SER A 307 -14.39 27.42 1.41
CA SER A 307 -14.26 27.96 0.05
C SER A 307 -13.68 26.96 -0.94
N GLN A 308 -14.50 26.56 -1.92
CA GLN A 308 -14.01 25.78 -3.05
C GLN A 308 -13.00 26.58 -3.91
N TYR A 309 -13.12 27.90 -3.97
CA TYR A 309 -12.14 28.74 -4.65
C TYR A 309 -10.77 28.63 -4.00
N ILE A 310 -10.69 28.67 -2.66
CA ILE A 310 -9.42 28.51 -1.93
C ILE A 310 -8.85 27.11 -2.14
N ARG A 311 -9.65 26.03 -2.07
CA ARG A 311 -9.18 24.67 -2.37
C ARG A 311 -8.64 24.55 -3.80
N THR A 312 -9.30 25.20 -4.76
CA THR A 312 -8.86 25.19 -6.16
C THR A 312 -7.60 26.02 -6.35
N ALA A 313 -7.50 27.18 -5.69
CA ALA A 313 -6.30 28.02 -5.73
C ALA A 313 -5.09 27.28 -5.14
N PHE A 314 -5.30 26.61 -3.98
CA PHE A 314 -4.27 25.81 -3.31
C PHE A 314 -3.75 24.71 -4.24
N ASP A 315 -4.63 23.93 -4.89
CA ASP A 315 -4.22 22.90 -5.86
C ASP A 315 -3.49 23.50 -7.08
N ALA A 316 -3.96 24.63 -7.59
CA ALA A 316 -3.38 25.31 -8.76
C ALA A 316 -2.01 25.96 -8.49
N ALA A 317 -1.71 26.28 -7.22
CA ALA A 317 -0.40 26.84 -6.81
C ALA A 317 0.69 25.78 -6.72
N LEU A 318 0.35 24.50 -6.60
CA LEU A 318 1.30 23.40 -6.41
C LEU A 318 1.96 23.01 -7.74
N ASP A 319 3.29 23.21 -7.85
CA ASP A 319 4.12 22.65 -8.92
C ASP A 319 4.66 21.28 -8.47
N ARG A 320 3.99 20.21 -8.89
CA ARG A 320 4.31 18.83 -8.51
C ARG A 320 5.66 18.38 -9.05
N THR A 321 6.04 18.88 -10.21
CA THR A 321 7.36 18.60 -10.82
C THR A 321 8.47 19.24 -10.01
N THR A 322 8.31 20.50 -9.61
CA THR A 322 9.26 21.21 -8.75
C THR A 322 9.32 20.59 -7.36
N ILE A 323 8.18 20.23 -6.75
CA ILE A 323 8.14 19.48 -5.46
C ILE A 323 8.98 18.21 -5.59
N ASN A 324 8.74 17.40 -6.63
CA ASN A 324 9.50 16.16 -6.83
C ASN A 324 11.01 16.41 -6.98
N LYS A 325 11.39 17.41 -7.77
CA LYS A 325 12.79 17.73 -8.01
C LYS A 325 13.49 18.27 -6.76
N VAL A 326 12.88 19.21 -6.06
CA VAL A 326 13.51 19.93 -4.93
C VAL A 326 13.51 19.09 -3.67
N VAL A 327 12.41 18.38 -3.38
CA VAL A 327 12.25 17.61 -2.13
C VAL A 327 12.84 16.21 -2.26
N PHE A 328 12.64 15.55 -3.41
CA PHE A 328 12.91 14.12 -3.59
C PHE A 328 13.99 13.82 -4.65
N GLY A 329 14.69 14.82 -5.18
CA GLY A 329 15.72 14.63 -6.21
C GLY A 329 15.20 14.06 -7.53
N GLY A 330 13.90 14.19 -7.81
CA GLY A 330 13.25 13.64 -9.01
C GLY A 330 12.90 12.14 -8.91
N LEU A 331 13.02 11.54 -7.74
CA LEU A 331 12.93 10.09 -7.57
C LEU A 331 11.51 9.53 -7.51
N ASN A 332 10.49 10.36 -7.30
CA ASN A 332 9.08 9.95 -7.29
C ASN A 332 8.40 10.26 -8.63
N GLN A 333 7.15 9.85 -8.78
CA GLN A 333 6.34 10.09 -9.98
C GLN A 333 5.25 11.13 -9.69
N PRO A 334 5.38 12.40 -10.13
CA PRO A 334 4.33 13.40 -9.98
C PRO A 334 3.03 12.96 -10.66
N ASP A 335 1.91 13.13 -9.99
CA ASP A 335 0.58 12.79 -10.52
C ASP A 335 -0.52 13.51 -9.72
N CYS A 336 -1.74 13.52 -10.26
CA CYS A 336 -2.93 14.09 -9.64
C CYS A 336 -4.03 13.04 -9.38
N TYR A 337 -3.71 11.77 -9.42
CA TYR A 337 -4.68 10.68 -9.31
C TYR A 337 -4.38 9.71 -8.16
N PRO A 338 -5.38 9.02 -7.62
CA PRO A 338 -5.19 7.97 -6.60
C PRO A 338 -4.76 6.62 -7.18
N ILE A 339 -4.79 6.46 -8.51
CA ILE A 339 -4.46 5.21 -9.19
C ILE A 339 -3.10 5.40 -9.86
N ALA A 340 -2.11 4.62 -9.44
CA ALA A 340 -0.73 4.75 -9.91
C ALA A 340 -0.54 4.25 -11.35
N PRO A 341 0.43 4.80 -12.11
CA PRO A 341 0.73 4.39 -13.48
C PRO A 341 1.04 2.89 -13.66
N VAL A 342 1.55 2.23 -12.63
CA VAL A 342 1.83 0.78 -12.65
C VAL A 342 0.57 -0.08 -12.49
N SER A 343 -0.55 0.52 -12.11
CA SER A 343 -1.82 -0.18 -11.97
C SER A 343 -2.46 -0.47 -13.34
N PRO A 344 -3.01 -1.66 -13.59
CA PRO A 344 -3.77 -1.94 -14.81
C PRO A 344 -5.04 -1.07 -14.94
N TRP A 345 -5.46 -0.44 -13.85
CA TRP A 345 -6.58 0.49 -13.78
C TRP A 345 -6.22 1.93 -14.14
N TYR A 346 -4.93 2.24 -14.30
CA TYR A 346 -4.49 3.59 -14.65
C TYR A 346 -4.93 3.93 -16.06
N LYS A 347 -5.85 4.88 -16.17
CA LYS A 347 -6.35 5.42 -17.43
C LYS A 347 -6.42 6.93 -17.30
N PRO A 348 -5.28 7.63 -17.45
CA PRO A 348 -5.26 9.08 -17.36
C PRO A 348 -6.19 9.63 -18.42
N THR A 349 -7.01 10.59 -18.03
CA THR A 349 -7.94 11.23 -18.95
C THR A 349 -7.43 12.60 -19.34
N THR A 350 -7.20 12.78 -20.61
CA THR A 350 -6.82 14.06 -21.20
C THR A 350 -7.97 15.05 -21.37
N LYS A 351 -9.24 14.63 -21.18
CA LYS A 351 -10.42 15.47 -21.36
C LYS A 351 -11.24 15.61 -20.08
N GLY A 352 -11.18 16.79 -19.44
CA GLY A 352 -12.02 17.15 -18.28
C GLY A 352 -11.45 16.77 -16.90
N LEU A 353 -10.23 16.23 -16.84
CA LEU A 353 -9.40 16.11 -15.66
C LEU A 353 -8.04 16.70 -16.04
N ALA A 354 -7.92 18.02 -16.04
CA ALA A 354 -6.62 18.65 -16.18
C ALA A 354 -5.81 18.34 -14.91
N CYS A 355 -4.88 17.39 -15.02
CA CYS A 355 -3.83 17.21 -14.04
C CYS A 355 -2.69 18.12 -14.47
N ASP A 356 -2.65 19.33 -13.93
CA ASP A 356 -1.49 20.19 -14.12
C ASP A 356 -0.39 19.75 -13.17
N LEU A 357 0.69 19.23 -13.74
CA LEU A 357 1.90 18.91 -12.97
C LEU A 357 2.67 20.18 -12.61
N HIS A 358 2.41 21.29 -13.31
CA HIS A 358 3.01 22.61 -13.09
C HIS A 358 2.01 23.58 -12.47
N ALA A 359 2.51 24.50 -11.67
CA ALA A 359 1.70 25.53 -11.04
C ALA A 359 1.08 26.48 -12.06
N ASN A 360 -0.19 26.82 -11.86
CA ASN A 360 -0.86 27.94 -12.54
C ASN A 360 -1.07 29.12 -11.57
N VAL A 361 0.02 29.84 -11.33
CA VAL A 361 0.07 30.95 -10.35
C VAL A 361 -0.96 32.03 -10.66
N ASN A 362 -1.19 32.35 -11.94
CA ASN A 362 -2.17 33.37 -12.34
C ASN A 362 -3.59 32.93 -12.01
N LEU A 363 -3.95 31.70 -12.33
CA LEU A 363 -5.25 31.13 -11.96
C LEU A 363 -5.43 31.11 -10.44
N ALA A 364 -4.41 30.65 -9.69
CA ALA A 364 -4.46 30.60 -8.24
C ALA A 364 -4.74 31.99 -7.63
N LYS A 365 -4.02 33.04 -8.06
CA LYS A 365 -4.26 34.42 -7.62
C LYS A 365 -5.66 34.92 -7.95
N GLN A 366 -6.17 34.62 -9.15
CA GLN A 366 -7.54 34.96 -9.55
C GLN A 366 -8.59 34.29 -8.64
N LEU A 367 -8.37 33.01 -8.32
CA LEU A 367 -9.27 32.24 -7.45
C LEU A 367 -9.23 32.72 -6.00
N VAL A 368 -8.05 33.07 -5.47
CA VAL A 368 -7.93 33.71 -4.14
C VAL A 368 -8.74 35.00 -4.11
N LYS A 369 -8.59 35.87 -5.10
CA LYS A 369 -9.39 37.11 -5.22
C LYS A 369 -10.88 36.81 -5.33
N ALA A 370 -11.28 35.85 -6.17
CA ALA A 370 -12.68 35.46 -6.38
C ALA A 370 -13.34 34.84 -5.13
N SER A 371 -12.54 34.30 -4.19
CA SER A 371 -13.04 33.75 -2.94
C SER A 371 -13.68 34.81 -2.01
N GLY A 372 -13.30 36.09 -2.18
CA GLY A 372 -13.71 37.18 -1.29
C GLY A 372 -13.10 37.10 0.12
N ILE A 373 -12.18 36.17 0.37
CA ILE A 373 -11.54 36.01 1.67
C ILE A 373 -10.25 36.85 1.69
N ALA A 374 -10.20 37.84 2.58
CA ALA A 374 -9.01 38.63 2.78
C ALA A 374 -7.97 37.81 3.57
N ASN A 375 -6.75 37.69 3.01
CA ASN A 375 -5.60 36.99 3.63
C ASN A 375 -5.94 35.54 4.08
N PRO A 376 -6.40 34.66 3.15
CA PRO A 376 -6.76 33.30 3.52
C PRO A 376 -5.59 32.57 4.18
N SER A 377 -5.88 31.75 5.18
CA SER A 377 -4.88 31.02 5.95
C SER A 377 -5.19 29.52 6.00
N VAL A 378 -4.14 28.69 6.02
CA VAL A 378 -4.24 27.24 6.10
C VAL A 378 -3.17 26.70 7.04
N SER A 379 -3.54 25.88 8.02
CA SER A 379 -2.62 25.09 8.81
C SER A 379 -2.34 23.76 8.10
N LEU A 380 -1.09 23.54 7.69
CA LEU A 380 -0.62 22.32 7.05
C LEU A 380 0.06 21.41 8.07
N MET A 381 -0.62 20.34 8.46
CA MET A 381 -0.05 19.28 9.29
C MET A 381 0.74 18.31 8.41
N LEU A 382 1.95 17.96 8.82
CA LEU A 382 2.79 16.95 8.15
C LEU A 382 2.73 15.64 8.93
N GLY A 383 2.61 14.52 8.21
CA GLY A 383 2.63 13.16 8.78
C GLY A 383 4.05 12.63 8.99
N GLY A 384 4.93 13.43 9.57
CA GLY A 384 6.30 13.08 9.87
C GLY A 384 7.09 14.28 10.37
N THR A 385 8.18 14.02 11.10
CA THR A 385 9.08 15.05 11.67
C THR A 385 10.47 15.03 11.06
N ASP A 386 10.69 14.15 10.06
CA ASP A 386 11.97 14.01 9.39
C ASP A 386 12.26 15.20 8.44
N PRO A 387 13.55 15.43 8.06
CA PRO A 387 13.95 16.57 7.24
C PRO A 387 13.30 16.64 5.85
N VAL A 388 12.90 15.50 5.26
CA VAL A 388 12.26 15.49 3.93
C VAL A 388 10.83 15.99 4.03
N ASN A 389 10.07 15.54 5.06
CA ASN A 389 8.74 16.08 5.35
C ASN A 389 8.81 17.57 5.68
N ALA A 390 9.77 18.01 6.50
CA ALA A 390 9.96 19.44 6.79
C ALA A 390 10.19 20.25 5.51
N ARG A 391 11.05 19.77 4.60
CA ARG A 391 11.30 20.41 3.31
C ARG A 391 10.05 20.44 2.42
N LEU A 392 9.27 19.35 2.38
CA LEU A 392 8.00 19.30 1.67
C LEU A 392 7.05 20.42 2.15
N GLY A 393 6.89 20.56 3.47
CA GLY A 393 6.08 21.61 4.06
C GLY A 393 6.54 23.01 3.68
N GLN A 394 7.85 23.28 3.73
CA GLN A 394 8.45 24.57 3.35
C GLN A 394 8.22 24.90 1.88
N VAL A 395 8.38 23.93 0.98
CA VAL A 395 8.15 24.14 -0.46
C VAL A 395 6.69 24.44 -0.73
N ILE A 396 5.75 23.70 -0.14
CA ILE A 396 4.31 23.98 -0.26
C ILE A 396 4.00 25.38 0.31
N GLN A 397 4.48 25.70 1.50
CA GLN A 397 4.30 27.02 2.12
C GLN A 397 4.77 28.16 1.21
N SER A 398 5.94 28.00 0.58
CA SER A 398 6.48 29.00 -0.36
C SER A 398 5.59 29.19 -1.59
N MET A 399 5.09 28.10 -2.18
CA MET A 399 4.21 28.15 -3.34
C MET A 399 2.86 28.82 -3.02
N GLU A 400 2.26 28.48 -1.89
CA GLU A 400 0.98 29.02 -1.44
C GLU A 400 1.08 30.50 -1.05
N ASN A 401 2.15 30.89 -0.35
CA ASN A 401 2.40 32.29 0.00
C ASN A 401 2.57 33.17 -1.25
N ALA A 402 3.15 32.65 -2.33
CA ALA A 402 3.33 33.36 -3.60
C ALA A 402 1.99 33.71 -4.31
N VAL A 403 0.91 33.02 -3.96
CA VAL A 403 -0.42 33.27 -4.50
C VAL A 403 -1.36 33.96 -3.51
N GLY A 404 -0.87 34.29 -2.30
CA GLY A 404 -1.62 35.04 -1.28
C GLY A 404 -2.36 34.15 -0.26
N ILE A 405 -2.05 32.86 -0.18
CA ILE A 405 -2.56 31.95 0.87
C ILE A 405 -1.49 31.77 1.94
N LYS A 406 -1.73 32.26 3.14
CA LYS A 406 -0.79 32.12 4.28
C LYS A 406 -0.81 30.69 4.81
N VAL A 407 0.30 29.97 4.71
CA VAL A 407 0.41 28.61 5.23
C VAL A 407 1.28 28.56 6.48
N SER A 408 0.80 27.92 7.55
CA SER A 408 1.58 27.54 8.72
C SER A 408 1.82 26.04 8.70
N VAL A 409 3.09 25.62 8.88
CA VAL A 409 3.48 24.20 8.79
C VAL A 409 3.70 23.63 10.19
N THR A 410 3.10 22.47 10.45
CA THR A 410 3.19 21.77 11.75
C THR A 410 3.67 20.32 11.53
N PRO A 411 4.98 20.04 11.67
CA PRO A 411 5.48 18.67 11.72
C PRO A 411 4.89 17.91 12.91
N THR A 412 4.38 16.72 12.68
CA THR A 412 3.67 15.94 13.71
C THR A 412 4.08 14.47 13.59
N GLN A 413 4.33 13.81 14.72
CA GLN A 413 4.57 12.36 14.75
C GLN A 413 3.41 11.63 14.08
N PHE A 414 3.71 10.62 13.25
CA PHE A 414 2.74 10.01 12.34
C PHE A 414 1.47 9.50 13.04
N THR A 415 1.62 8.73 14.12
CA THR A 415 0.45 8.22 14.88
C THR A 415 -0.36 9.35 15.50
N THR A 416 0.29 10.40 16.01
CA THR A 416 -0.38 11.59 16.55
C THR A 416 -1.12 12.33 15.44
N ALA A 417 -0.52 12.45 14.26
CA ALA A 417 -1.17 13.08 13.09
C ALA A 417 -2.43 12.33 12.65
N LEU A 418 -2.38 10.98 12.62
CA LEU A 418 -3.55 10.15 12.34
C LEU A 418 -4.68 10.37 13.37
N ASN A 419 -4.34 10.36 14.67
CA ASN A 419 -5.32 10.59 15.74
C ASN A 419 -5.96 12.00 15.64
N ARG A 420 -5.17 13.02 15.27
CA ARG A 420 -5.68 14.37 15.02
C ARG A 420 -6.57 14.44 13.79
N ALA A 421 -6.23 13.69 12.72
CA ALA A 421 -7.05 13.59 11.52
C ALA A 421 -8.39 12.91 11.84
N ASP A 422 -8.37 11.78 12.55
CA ASP A 422 -9.59 11.10 13.01
C ASP A 422 -10.46 12.01 13.88
N ALA A 423 -9.84 12.82 14.75
CA ALA A 423 -10.56 13.79 15.61
C ALA A 423 -11.01 15.07 14.88
N GLY A 424 -10.61 15.26 13.62
CA GLY A 424 -10.97 16.45 12.83
C GLY A 424 -10.23 17.74 13.23
N THR A 425 -9.08 17.63 13.92
CA THR A 425 -8.30 18.77 14.43
C THR A 425 -7.15 19.15 13.50
N PHE A 426 -7.47 19.44 12.23
CA PHE A 426 -6.53 19.88 11.19
C PHE A 426 -7.28 20.66 10.09
N ASP A 427 -6.55 21.44 9.26
CA ASP A 427 -7.11 22.08 8.06
C ASP A 427 -6.71 21.30 6.81
N ALA A 428 -5.40 21.14 6.60
CA ALA A 428 -4.82 20.31 5.55
C ALA A 428 -3.79 19.35 6.18
N PHE A 429 -3.79 18.10 5.74
CA PHE A 429 -2.89 17.05 6.24
C PHE A 429 -2.12 16.41 5.10
N ALA A 430 -0.80 16.60 5.09
CA ALA A 430 0.10 15.94 4.14
C ALA A 430 0.29 14.49 4.55
N VAL A 431 -0.39 13.59 3.88
CA VAL A 431 -0.41 12.15 4.16
C VAL A 431 -0.58 11.35 2.88
N GLY A 432 -0.09 10.12 2.87
CA GLY A 432 -0.24 9.20 1.77
C GLY A 432 -1.04 7.96 2.11
N TRP A 433 -1.26 7.18 1.07
CA TRP A 433 -1.85 5.85 1.12
C TRP A 433 -0.92 4.83 0.48
N SER A 434 -0.71 3.70 1.12
CA SER A 434 0.18 2.64 0.61
C SER A 434 -0.37 1.90 -0.62
N GLY A 435 -1.62 2.18 -1.00
CA GLY A 435 -2.27 1.63 -2.18
C GLY A 435 -2.86 0.24 -2.01
N ARG A 436 -3.80 -0.07 -2.90
CA ARG A 436 -4.41 -1.38 -3.11
C ARG A 436 -4.49 -1.65 -4.59
N VAL A 437 -4.48 -2.92 -4.97
CA VAL A 437 -4.55 -3.34 -6.38
C VAL A 437 -5.89 -3.01 -7.02
N ASP A 438 -6.96 -3.03 -6.25
CA ASP A 438 -8.29 -2.59 -6.71
C ASP A 438 -8.48 -1.10 -6.44
N PRO A 439 -8.99 -0.31 -7.41
CA PRO A 439 -9.23 1.13 -7.23
C PRO A 439 -10.14 1.48 -6.05
N ASP A 440 -11.06 0.60 -5.71
CA ASP A 440 -11.96 0.80 -4.56
C ASP A 440 -11.18 1.07 -3.27
N GLY A 441 -10.13 0.29 -3.03
CA GLY A 441 -9.28 0.42 -1.86
C GLY A 441 -8.39 1.68 -1.84
N ASN A 442 -8.35 2.43 -2.96
CA ASN A 442 -7.62 3.70 -3.06
C ASN A 442 -8.55 4.91 -3.04
N ILE A 443 -9.86 4.72 -3.17
CA ILE A 443 -10.81 5.82 -3.37
C ILE A 443 -11.95 5.78 -2.35
N TYR A 444 -12.69 4.67 -2.25
CA TYR A 444 -13.94 4.62 -1.51
C TYR A 444 -13.80 5.02 -0.05
N GLY A 445 -12.87 4.42 0.67
CA GLY A 445 -12.65 4.66 2.10
C GLY A 445 -12.35 6.12 2.44
N PHE A 446 -11.81 6.89 1.48
CA PHE A 446 -11.32 8.26 1.69
C PHE A 446 -12.32 9.36 1.31
N VAL A 447 -13.29 9.07 0.44
CA VAL A 447 -14.17 10.11 -0.13
C VAL A 447 -15.64 9.74 -0.17
N ALA A 448 -16.00 8.47 0.05
CA ALA A 448 -17.41 8.10 0.21
C ALA A 448 -17.92 8.56 1.58
N THR A 449 -19.17 8.97 1.65
CA THR A 449 -19.80 9.43 2.91
C THR A 449 -19.64 8.42 4.06
N PRO A 450 -19.83 7.07 3.86
CA PRO A 450 -19.61 6.10 4.91
C PRO A 450 -18.16 5.58 4.98
N GLY A 451 -17.20 6.27 4.35
CA GLY A 451 -15.81 5.84 4.31
C GLY A 451 -15.11 5.94 5.66
N THR A 452 -14.52 4.84 6.11
CA THR A 452 -13.84 4.76 7.44
C THR A 452 -12.47 5.43 7.48
N LEU A 453 -12.02 6.00 6.38
CA LEU A 453 -10.79 6.79 6.22
C LEU A 453 -11.11 8.17 5.62
N ASN A 454 -12.38 8.61 5.69
CA ASN A 454 -12.81 9.89 5.16
C ASN A 454 -12.53 11.02 6.18
N ASP A 455 -11.26 11.22 6.48
CA ASP A 455 -10.81 12.29 7.40
C ASP A 455 -11.20 13.68 6.89
N SER A 456 -11.42 13.83 5.60
CA SER A 456 -11.98 15.08 5.04
C SER A 456 -13.39 15.38 5.53
N GLY A 457 -14.16 14.38 5.96
CA GLY A 457 -15.59 14.52 6.24
C GLY A 457 -16.39 14.96 5.01
N PHE A 458 -15.84 14.79 3.81
CA PHE A 458 -16.51 15.15 2.56
C PHE A 458 -17.73 14.27 2.31
N THR A 459 -18.83 14.87 1.88
CA THR A 459 -20.07 14.17 1.55
C THR A 459 -20.58 14.60 0.18
N ASN A 460 -20.94 13.64 -0.66
CA ASN A 460 -21.51 13.91 -1.99
C ASN A 460 -22.31 12.70 -2.49
N SER A 461 -23.64 12.81 -2.51
CA SER A 461 -24.55 11.72 -2.88
C SER A 461 -24.32 11.20 -4.32
N LYS A 462 -23.94 12.08 -5.26
CA LYS A 462 -23.61 11.66 -6.63
C LYS A 462 -22.32 10.85 -6.68
N LEU A 463 -21.30 11.23 -5.89
CA LEU A 463 -20.06 10.47 -5.76
C LEU A 463 -20.34 9.10 -5.14
N ASP A 464 -21.10 9.06 -4.05
CA ASP A 464 -21.50 7.80 -3.40
C ASP A 464 -22.24 6.88 -4.35
N TYR A 465 -23.18 7.40 -5.13
CA TYR A 465 -23.90 6.62 -6.15
C TYR A 465 -22.95 6.02 -7.19
N ILE A 466 -22.01 6.82 -7.71
CA ILE A 466 -21.02 6.38 -8.70
C ILE A 466 -20.09 5.30 -8.11
N LEU A 467 -19.55 5.51 -6.92
CA LEU A 467 -18.64 4.58 -6.25
C LEU A 467 -19.34 3.27 -5.89
N ASN A 468 -20.58 3.33 -5.39
CA ASN A 468 -21.39 2.14 -5.15
C ASN A 468 -21.72 1.38 -6.45
N GLY A 469 -21.95 2.08 -7.55
CA GLY A 469 -22.09 1.49 -8.88
C GLY A 469 -20.83 0.73 -9.32
N ALA A 470 -19.63 1.31 -9.09
CA ALA A 470 -18.36 0.66 -9.38
C ALA A 470 -18.15 -0.61 -8.53
N ARG A 471 -18.53 -0.59 -7.26
CA ARG A 471 -18.49 -1.75 -6.35
C ARG A 471 -19.37 -2.92 -6.82
N LYS A 472 -20.54 -2.61 -7.37
CA LYS A 472 -21.53 -3.60 -7.81
C LYS A 472 -21.22 -4.20 -9.19
N SER A 473 -20.37 -3.57 -9.99
CA SER A 473 -20.06 -4.02 -11.34
C SER A 473 -18.89 -5.01 -11.37
N LEU A 474 -19.03 -6.16 -12.03
CA LEU A 474 -17.92 -7.07 -12.33
C LEU A 474 -17.20 -6.73 -13.65
N SER A 475 -17.73 -5.79 -14.44
CA SER A 475 -17.12 -5.37 -15.70
C SER A 475 -16.00 -4.35 -15.46
N THR A 476 -14.77 -4.69 -15.79
CA THR A 476 -13.62 -3.77 -15.72
C THR A 476 -13.87 -2.49 -16.52
N LYS A 477 -14.46 -2.58 -17.72
CA LYS A 477 -14.80 -1.41 -18.56
C LYS A 477 -15.79 -0.49 -17.84
N SER A 478 -16.87 -1.04 -17.29
CA SER A 478 -17.88 -0.27 -16.56
C SER A 478 -17.28 0.37 -15.31
N ARG A 479 -16.51 -0.37 -14.51
CA ARG A 479 -15.83 0.15 -13.32
C ARG A 479 -14.86 1.28 -13.66
N THR A 480 -14.04 1.12 -14.72
CA THR A 480 -13.13 2.18 -15.19
C THR A 480 -13.90 3.47 -15.52
N THR A 481 -15.03 3.37 -16.21
CA THR A 481 -15.86 4.54 -16.54
C THR A 481 -16.39 5.23 -15.28
N LEU A 482 -16.88 4.45 -14.30
CA LEU A 482 -17.41 4.98 -13.04
C LEU A 482 -16.32 5.63 -12.19
N TYR A 483 -15.13 5.00 -12.06
CA TYR A 483 -14.01 5.63 -11.35
C TYR A 483 -13.55 6.94 -12.00
N ARG A 484 -13.56 7.02 -13.34
CA ARG A 484 -13.28 8.29 -14.04
C ARG A 484 -14.29 9.37 -13.70
N ALA A 485 -15.57 9.04 -13.66
CA ALA A 485 -16.62 9.98 -13.24
C ALA A 485 -16.48 10.41 -11.77
N ALA A 486 -16.11 9.47 -10.89
CA ALA A 486 -15.80 9.77 -9.49
C ALA A 486 -14.63 10.75 -9.38
N MET A 487 -13.55 10.53 -10.14
CA MET A 487 -12.38 11.40 -10.15
C MET A 487 -12.71 12.84 -10.58
N GLN A 488 -13.65 13.04 -11.50
CA GLN A 488 -14.08 14.40 -11.89
C GLN A 488 -14.71 15.16 -10.71
N ILE A 489 -15.47 14.47 -9.85
CA ILE A 489 -16.06 15.08 -8.66
C ILE A 489 -14.97 15.36 -7.62
N ILE A 490 -14.10 14.38 -7.34
CA ILE A 490 -13.00 14.52 -6.39
C ILE A 490 -12.09 15.69 -6.79
N HIS A 491 -11.69 15.73 -8.05
CA HIS A 491 -10.83 16.80 -8.56
C HIS A 491 -11.51 18.17 -8.52
N ARG A 492 -12.82 18.27 -8.75
CA ARG A 492 -13.55 19.54 -8.66
C ARG A 492 -13.68 20.02 -7.21
N GLN A 493 -13.99 19.11 -6.28
CA GLN A 493 -14.29 19.44 -4.88
C GLN A 493 -13.04 19.47 -3.98
N ARG A 494 -12.00 18.76 -4.36
CA ARG A 494 -10.70 18.67 -3.68
C ARG A 494 -10.77 18.29 -2.20
N PRO A 495 -11.50 17.23 -1.83
CA PRO A 495 -11.34 16.65 -0.49
C PRO A 495 -9.92 16.07 -0.31
N LEU A 496 -9.33 15.58 -1.42
CA LEU A 496 -7.94 15.18 -1.52
C LEU A 496 -7.27 15.87 -2.71
N ILE A 497 -6.04 16.33 -2.51
CA ILE A 497 -5.15 16.87 -3.54
C ILE A 497 -3.98 15.90 -3.67
N TYR A 498 -3.86 15.20 -4.79
CA TYR A 498 -2.77 14.24 -5.03
C TYR A 498 -1.51 14.96 -5.52
N LEU A 499 -0.34 14.53 -5.06
CA LEU A 499 0.94 15.15 -5.38
C LEU A 499 1.82 14.23 -6.23
N TYR A 500 1.98 12.98 -5.83
CA TYR A 500 2.85 12.02 -6.52
C TYR A 500 2.56 10.57 -6.09
N HIS A 501 3.02 9.62 -6.90
CA HIS A 501 3.14 8.22 -6.52
C HIS A 501 4.56 7.94 -6.00
N PRO A 502 4.70 7.38 -4.79
CA PRO A 502 6.01 7.06 -4.25
C PRO A 502 6.72 5.98 -5.07
N VAL A 503 8.00 6.21 -5.32
CA VAL A 503 8.93 5.17 -5.72
C VAL A 503 9.76 4.83 -4.49
N ASN A 504 9.47 3.68 -3.87
CA ASN A 504 10.18 3.25 -2.68
C ASN A 504 11.51 2.59 -3.07
N TYR A 505 12.55 2.94 -2.34
CA TYR A 505 13.88 2.37 -2.46
C TYR A 505 14.21 1.60 -1.19
N TYR A 506 14.85 0.44 -1.34
CA TYR A 506 15.18 -0.47 -0.26
C TYR A 506 16.62 -0.89 -0.36
N GLY A 507 17.35 -0.86 0.75
CA GLY A 507 18.72 -1.35 0.82
C GLY A 507 18.72 -2.83 1.22
N VAL A 508 19.46 -3.65 0.50
CA VAL A 508 19.66 -5.06 0.85
C VAL A 508 21.15 -5.37 0.76
N THR A 509 21.74 -5.88 1.83
CA THR A 509 23.15 -6.33 1.77
C THR A 509 23.32 -7.45 0.74
N LYS A 510 24.43 -7.46 0.00
CA LYS A 510 24.75 -8.52 -0.98
C LYS A 510 24.97 -9.90 -0.36
N LYS A 511 25.10 -9.98 0.97
CA LYS A 511 25.19 -11.25 1.73
C LYS A 511 23.83 -11.98 1.84
N VAL A 512 22.72 -11.33 1.44
CA VAL A 512 21.37 -11.89 1.51
C VAL A 512 20.75 -11.93 0.12
N ASP A 513 20.16 -13.06 -0.23
CA ASP A 513 19.34 -13.23 -1.45
C ASP A 513 17.90 -13.61 -1.09
N GLY A 514 17.01 -13.63 -2.09
CA GLY A 514 15.62 -14.02 -1.92
C GLY A 514 14.71 -12.94 -1.34
N VAL A 515 15.21 -11.73 -1.03
CA VAL A 515 14.36 -10.57 -0.65
C VAL A 515 13.65 -10.07 -1.89
N GLN A 516 12.31 -10.06 -1.87
CA GLN A 516 11.46 -9.61 -2.97
C GLN A 516 10.65 -8.39 -2.57
N ILE A 517 10.45 -7.47 -3.52
CA ILE A 517 9.63 -6.27 -3.36
C ILE A 517 8.79 -6.12 -4.62
N TYR A 518 7.47 -6.06 -4.45
CA TYR A 518 6.53 -5.90 -5.55
C TYR A 518 6.01 -4.45 -5.62
N GLY A 519 5.11 -4.16 -6.54
CA GLY A 519 4.51 -2.83 -6.69
C GLY A 519 3.60 -2.41 -5.51
N ASP A 520 3.29 -3.29 -4.57
CA ASP A 520 2.66 -2.93 -3.30
C ASP A 520 3.66 -2.33 -2.28
N GLY A 521 4.95 -2.31 -2.61
CA GLY A 521 6.02 -1.76 -1.79
C GLY A 521 6.39 -2.60 -0.56
N LEU A 522 5.87 -3.82 -0.42
CA LEU A 522 6.10 -4.63 0.77
C LEU A 522 7.35 -5.51 0.64
N ILE A 523 8.13 -5.57 1.72
CA ILE A 523 9.32 -6.41 1.83
C ILE A 523 8.87 -7.86 2.10
N ARG A 524 9.19 -8.77 1.18
CA ARG A 524 8.93 -10.20 1.27
C ARG A 524 10.22 -10.96 1.51
N VAL A 525 10.26 -11.72 2.60
CA VAL A 525 11.47 -12.44 3.06
C VAL A 525 11.23 -13.94 3.27
N ASN A 526 10.09 -14.45 2.83
CA ASN A 526 9.69 -15.85 3.09
C ASN A 526 10.69 -16.87 2.50
N ALA A 527 11.36 -16.53 1.40
CA ALA A 527 12.39 -17.33 0.76
C ALA A 527 13.79 -16.68 0.86
N ALA A 528 13.93 -15.67 1.71
CA ALA A 528 15.22 -15.02 1.90
C ALA A 528 16.18 -15.87 2.73
N GLY A 529 17.48 -15.68 2.51
CA GLY A 529 18.53 -16.30 3.31
C GLY A 529 19.90 -15.76 2.94
N TYR A 530 20.90 -16.17 3.71
CA TYR A 530 22.28 -15.77 3.48
C TYR A 530 22.88 -16.57 2.32
N THR A 531 23.64 -15.91 1.46
CA THR A 531 24.43 -16.58 0.42
C THR A 531 25.58 -17.38 1.05
N LYS A 532 25.98 -18.47 0.39
CA LYS A 532 27.14 -19.27 0.81
C LYS A 532 28.44 -18.50 0.65
#